data_1b02dc1351f477f0977881ca22bb6600
#
_entry.id   1b02dc1351f477f0977881ca22bb6600
#
_cell.length_a   1.000
_cell.length_b   1.000
_cell.length_c   1.000
_cell.angle_alpha   90.00
_cell.angle_beta   90.00
_cell.angle_gamma   90.00
#
_symmetry.space_group_name_H-M   'P 1'
#
loop_
_entity.id
_entity.type
_entity.pdbx_description
1 polymer ?
#
loop_
_entity_poly.entity_id
_entity_poly.type
_entity_poly.pdbx_seq_one_letter_code
_entity_poly.pdbx_strand_id
1 'polypeptide(L)'
;MRFLIAILFLSASLFCSAQTDEEKLTGTVREFHQALVNKNTVSINQQTDKALSYGHSNGWVETKAEIMKNLETGYISYQGYKEDSITVTINGNMANVRFIADITATMNATTNSYHLTVLEVWVKKGKRWVLFARQAVKTPSAP
;
A
#
# COMPACT_ATOMS: atom_id res chain seq x y z
N MET A 1 -25.36 -58.22 27.99
CA MET A 1 -24.16 -57.44 27.67
C MET A 1 -24.56 -56.25 26.82
N ARG A 2 -24.58 -55.04 27.41
CA ARG A 2 -24.92 -53.80 26.72
C ARG A 2 -23.60 -53.04 26.49
N PHE A 3 -23.14 -52.97 25.24
CA PHE A 3 -21.96 -52.15 24.85
C PHE A 3 -22.40 -50.69 24.67
N LEU A 4 -21.95 -49.81 25.58
CA LEU A 4 -22.04 -48.37 25.46
C LEU A 4 -20.86 -47.91 24.61
N ILE A 5 -21.14 -47.48 23.36
CA ILE A 5 -20.16 -46.81 22.51
C ILE A 5 -20.15 -45.32 22.88
N ALA A 6 -19.09 -44.88 23.57
CA ALA A 6 -18.83 -43.48 23.83
C ALA A 6 -18.21 -42.84 22.58
N ILE A 7 -19.00 -42.03 21.87
CA ILE A 7 -18.50 -41.21 20.75
C ILE A 7 -17.84 -39.97 21.35
N LEU A 8 -16.50 -39.96 21.29
CA LEU A 8 -15.69 -38.82 21.69
C LEU A 8 -15.70 -37.77 20.54
N PHE A 9 -16.54 -36.72 20.69
CA PHE A 9 -16.49 -35.56 19.78
C PHE A 9 -15.23 -34.76 20.06
N LEU A 10 -14.19 -34.93 19.19
CA LEU A 10 -13.02 -34.10 19.19
C LEU A 10 -13.36 -32.78 18.50
N SER A 11 -13.77 -31.75 19.25
CA SER A 11 -13.99 -30.41 18.73
C SER A 11 -12.65 -29.75 18.41
N ALA A 12 -12.24 -29.82 17.15
CA ALA A 12 -11.13 -29.03 16.62
C ALA A 12 -11.57 -27.55 16.59
N SER A 13 -11.17 -26.78 17.60
CA SER A 13 -11.34 -25.34 17.62
C SER A 13 -10.42 -24.75 16.55
N LEU A 14 -10.96 -24.38 15.40
CA LEU A 14 -10.27 -23.58 14.40
C LEU A 14 -10.08 -22.17 14.98
N PHE A 15 -8.89 -21.90 15.52
CA PHE A 15 -8.48 -20.54 15.85
C PHE A 15 -8.31 -19.76 14.54
N CYS A 16 -9.39 -19.17 14.04
CA CYS A 16 -9.32 -18.14 13.01
C CYS A 16 -8.79 -16.89 13.71
N SER A 17 -7.47 -16.67 13.66
CA SER A 17 -6.87 -15.42 14.12
C SER A 17 -7.38 -14.30 13.22
N ALA A 18 -8.14 -13.35 13.77
CA ALA A 18 -8.56 -12.18 13.01
C ALA A 18 -7.31 -11.32 12.71
N GLN A 19 -7.12 -10.99 11.44
CA GLN A 19 -6.04 -10.13 10.99
C GLN A 19 -6.12 -8.75 11.66
N THR A 20 -5.01 -8.25 12.18
CA THR A 20 -4.94 -6.92 12.81
C THR A 20 -5.18 -5.80 11.80
N ASP A 21 -5.53 -4.60 12.27
CA ASP A 21 -5.71 -3.44 11.39
C ASP A 21 -4.38 -3.01 10.74
N GLU A 22 -3.23 -3.20 11.42
CA GLU A 22 -1.89 -2.99 10.87
C GLU A 22 -1.57 -3.97 9.73
N GLU A 23 -1.89 -5.25 9.90
CA GLU A 23 -1.69 -6.26 8.84
C GLU A 23 -2.58 -5.98 7.63
N LYS A 24 -3.83 -5.61 7.84
CA LYS A 24 -4.77 -5.21 6.77
C LYS A 24 -4.26 -4.00 6.03
N LEU A 25 -3.79 -2.96 6.74
CA LEU A 25 -3.25 -1.77 6.11
C LEU A 25 -1.97 -2.08 5.34
N THR A 26 -1.07 -2.88 5.90
CA THR A 26 0.15 -3.33 5.19
C THR A 26 -0.19 -4.05 3.88
N GLY A 27 -1.22 -4.91 3.88
CA GLY A 27 -1.75 -5.54 2.67
C GLY A 27 -2.25 -4.51 1.66
N THR A 28 -3.07 -3.55 2.12
CA THR A 28 -3.62 -2.48 1.27
C THR A 28 -2.52 -1.61 0.63
N VAL A 29 -1.46 -1.28 1.38
CA VAL A 29 -0.29 -0.54 0.87
C VAL A 29 0.36 -1.29 -0.30
N ARG A 30 0.64 -2.57 -0.13
CA ARG A 30 1.23 -3.40 -1.20
C ARG A 30 0.32 -3.55 -2.40
N GLU A 31 -0.98 -3.74 -2.17
CA GLU A 31 -1.98 -3.80 -3.25
C GLU A 31 -2.03 -2.50 -4.06
N PHE A 32 -1.94 -1.35 -3.38
CA PHE A 32 -1.88 -0.04 -4.04
C PHE A 32 -0.63 0.09 -4.92
N HIS A 33 0.55 -0.26 -4.41
CA HIS A 33 1.79 -0.19 -5.20
C HIS A 33 1.77 -1.18 -6.38
N GLN A 34 1.22 -2.37 -6.18
CA GLN A 34 1.04 -3.31 -7.28
C GLN A 34 0.02 -2.81 -8.31
N ALA A 35 -1.00 -2.07 -7.88
CA ALA A 35 -1.94 -1.42 -8.80
C ALA A 35 -1.27 -0.33 -9.66
N LEU A 36 -0.30 0.41 -9.12
CA LEU A 36 0.53 1.35 -9.89
C LEU A 36 1.33 0.62 -10.97
N VAL A 37 2.00 -0.49 -10.63
CA VAL A 37 2.78 -1.31 -11.57
C VAL A 37 1.89 -1.89 -12.66
N ASN A 38 0.72 -2.37 -12.31
CA ASN A 38 -0.25 -2.99 -13.22
C ASN A 38 -1.10 -1.96 -13.99
N LYS A 39 -0.93 -0.66 -13.72
CA LYS A 39 -1.78 0.42 -14.28
C LYS A 39 -3.28 0.18 -14.03
N ASN A 40 -3.61 -0.41 -12.89
CA ASN A 40 -5.00 -0.69 -12.51
C ASN A 40 -5.67 0.58 -11.95
N THR A 41 -6.11 1.45 -12.86
CA THR A 41 -6.70 2.75 -12.52
C THR A 41 -7.97 2.62 -11.67
N VAL A 42 -8.73 1.54 -11.84
CA VAL A 42 -9.93 1.27 -11.01
C VAL A 42 -9.53 1.07 -9.54
N SER A 43 -8.54 0.22 -9.28
CA SER A 43 -8.03 -0.04 -7.94
C SER A 43 -7.41 1.23 -7.33
N ILE A 44 -6.58 1.96 -8.08
CA ILE A 44 -5.96 3.22 -7.66
C ILE A 44 -7.03 4.25 -7.28
N ASN A 45 -8.08 4.39 -8.10
CA ASN A 45 -9.19 5.30 -7.82
C ASN A 45 -9.92 4.94 -6.52
N GLN A 46 -10.10 3.65 -6.22
CA GLN A 46 -10.76 3.18 -5.00
C GLN A 46 -9.90 3.32 -3.75
N GLN A 47 -8.57 3.22 -3.89
CA GLN A 47 -7.60 3.24 -2.79
C GLN A 47 -7.03 4.63 -2.51
N THR A 48 -7.43 5.66 -3.24
CA THR A 48 -6.96 7.03 -3.04
C THR A 48 -8.08 7.98 -2.63
N ASP A 49 -7.77 8.92 -1.74
CA ASP A 49 -8.69 9.98 -1.33
C ASP A 49 -8.89 11.00 -2.47
N LYS A 50 -10.06 11.66 -2.49
CA LYS A 50 -10.31 12.76 -3.43
C LYS A 50 -9.36 13.94 -3.27
N ALA A 51 -8.85 14.15 -2.05
CA ALA A 51 -7.91 15.21 -1.70
C ALA A 51 -6.46 14.70 -1.63
N LEU A 52 -6.14 13.62 -2.35
CA LEU A 52 -4.80 13.06 -2.37
C LEU A 52 -3.74 14.11 -2.71
N SER A 53 -2.65 14.10 -1.93
CA SER A 53 -1.40 14.81 -2.22
C SER A 53 -0.28 13.78 -2.35
N TYR A 54 0.20 13.53 -3.57
CA TYR A 54 1.20 12.51 -3.86
C TYR A 54 2.56 13.12 -4.20
N GLY A 55 3.41 13.26 -3.20
CA GLY A 55 4.73 13.88 -3.32
C GLY A 55 5.80 12.92 -3.83
N HIS A 56 6.55 13.37 -4.84
CA HIS A 56 7.71 12.70 -5.41
C HIS A 56 9.02 13.15 -4.76
N SER A 57 10.09 12.39 -4.95
CA SER A 57 11.40 12.66 -4.34
C SER A 57 12.14 13.87 -4.94
N ASN A 58 11.65 14.43 -6.04
CA ASN A 58 12.13 15.66 -6.67
C ASN A 58 11.33 16.91 -6.26
N GLY A 59 10.37 16.78 -5.32
CA GLY A 59 9.51 17.87 -4.88
C GLY A 59 8.23 18.08 -5.70
N TRP A 60 8.07 17.35 -6.82
CA TRP A 60 6.81 17.38 -7.56
C TRP A 60 5.69 16.71 -6.75
N VAL A 61 4.50 17.32 -6.78
CA VAL A 61 3.31 16.81 -6.09
C VAL A 61 2.18 16.66 -7.10
N GLU A 62 1.55 15.49 -7.12
CA GLU A 62 0.39 15.19 -7.95
C GLU A 62 -0.88 15.11 -7.10
N THR A 63 -1.96 15.61 -7.65
CA THR A 63 -3.32 15.32 -7.21
C THR A 63 -3.76 13.93 -7.69
N LYS A 64 -4.86 13.43 -7.14
CA LYS A 64 -5.47 12.19 -7.62
C LYS A 64 -5.76 12.21 -9.13
N ALA A 65 -6.28 13.32 -9.64
CA ALA A 65 -6.61 13.45 -11.06
C ALA A 65 -5.35 13.40 -11.95
N GLU A 66 -4.26 14.01 -11.50
CA GLU A 66 -2.99 14.00 -12.21
C GLU A 66 -2.36 12.61 -12.24
N ILE A 67 -2.33 11.88 -11.12
CA ILE A 67 -1.84 10.49 -11.09
C ILE A 67 -2.62 9.64 -12.09
N MET A 68 -3.95 9.69 -12.05
CA MET A 68 -4.79 8.92 -12.96
C MET A 68 -4.48 9.23 -14.42
N LYS A 69 -4.43 10.53 -14.78
CA LYS A 69 -4.10 10.99 -16.11
C LYS A 69 -2.71 10.55 -16.56
N ASN A 70 -1.69 10.70 -15.70
CA ASN A 70 -0.30 10.39 -16.04
C ASN A 70 -0.06 8.88 -16.22
N LEU A 71 -0.79 8.03 -15.50
CA LEU A 71 -0.78 6.58 -15.70
C LEU A 71 -1.51 6.17 -16.99
N GLU A 72 -2.67 6.78 -17.28
CA GLU A 72 -3.46 6.51 -18.48
C GLU A 72 -2.71 6.92 -19.76
N THR A 73 -2.07 8.08 -19.75
CA THR A 73 -1.30 8.58 -20.91
C THR A 73 0.06 7.91 -21.06
N GLY A 74 0.53 7.17 -20.06
CA GLY A 74 1.87 6.58 -20.03
C GLY A 74 2.98 7.61 -19.78
N TYR A 75 2.65 8.84 -19.36
CA TYR A 75 3.66 9.83 -18.94
C TYR A 75 4.48 9.31 -17.77
N ILE A 76 3.82 8.59 -16.81
CA ILE A 76 4.46 7.77 -15.80
C ILE A 76 4.06 6.32 -16.00
N SER A 77 5.04 5.42 -15.89
CA SER A 77 4.84 3.97 -15.93
C SER A 77 5.77 3.32 -14.91
N TYR A 78 5.20 2.60 -13.97
CA TYR A 78 5.96 1.83 -12.98
C TYR A 78 6.23 0.43 -13.56
N GLN A 79 7.49 -0.02 -13.59
CA GLN A 79 7.91 -1.37 -13.97
C GLN A 79 8.15 -2.26 -12.76
N GLY A 80 8.46 -1.65 -11.61
CA GLY A 80 8.66 -2.35 -10.36
C GLY A 80 8.48 -1.43 -9.16
N TYR A 81 7.95 -2.01 -8.09
CA TYR A 81 7.78 -1.34 -6.80
C TYR A 81 7.99 -2.39 -5.71
N LYS A 82 9.07 -2.28 -4.95
CA LYS A 82 9.39 -3.20 -3.86
C LYS A 82 9.52 -2.41 -2.57
N GLU A 83 8.74 -2.80 -1.59
CA GLU A 83 8.78 -2.23 -0.24
C GLU A 83 9.64 -3.09 0.69
N ASP A 84 10.42 -2.45 1.53
CA ASP A 84 11.15 -3.04 2.63
C ASP A 84 10.91 -2.25 3.91
N SER A 85 11.04 -2.93 5.07
CA SER A 85 10.99 -2.32 6.39
C SER A 85 9.71 -1.51 6.65
N ILE A 86 8.54 -2.04 6.22
CA ILE A 86 7.26 -1.37 6.42
C ILE A 86 6.93 -1.30 7.91
N THR A 87 6.70 -0.08 8.40
CA THR A 87 6.19 0.20 9.74
C THR A 87 4.87 0.95 9.66
N VAL A 88 3.90 0.51 10.47
CA VAL A 88 2.56 1.10 10.54
C VAL A 88 2.32 1.63 11.93
N THR A 89 1.82 2.86 12.04
CA THR A 89 1.36 3.46 13.29
C THR A 89 -0.05 3.99 13.09
N ILE A 90 -1.03 3.38 13.76
CA ILE A 90 -2.44 3.75 13.68
C ILE A 90 -2.82 4.66 14.85
N ASN A 91 -3.55 5.73 14.54
CA ASN A 91 -4.19 6.60 15.53
C ASN A 91 -5.64 6.89 15.09
N GLY A 92 -6.58 6.17 15.67
CA GLY A 92 -8.00 6.25 15.31
C GLY A 92 -8.24 5.91 13.83
N ASN A 93 -8.74 6.87 13.08
CA ASN A 93 -9.03 6.73 11.65
C ASN A 93 -7.86 7.17 10.74
N MET A 94 -6.69 7.42 11.30
CA MET A 94 -5.48 7.79 10.56
C MET A 94 -4.35 6.83 10.82
N ALA A 95 -3.48 6.66 9.86
CA ALA A 95 -2.27 5.87 10.00
C ALA A 95 -1.11 6.50 9.24
N ASN A 96 0.07 6.43 9.85
CA ASN A 96 1.35 6.66 9.19
C ASN A 96 1.93 5.33 8.77
N VAL A 97 2.36 5.22 7.53
CA VAL A 97 3.09 4.07 7.01
C VAL A 97 4.44 4.56 6.48
N ARG A 98 5.53 4.02 7.02
CA ARG A 98 6.89 4.32 6.59
C ARG A 98 7.56 3.07 6.05
N PHE A 99 8.34 3.23 4.99
CA PHE A 99 9.06 2.13 4.36
C PHE A 99 10.21 2.64 3.50
N ILE A 100 11.09 1.73 3.13
CA ILE A 100 12.06 1.91 2.06
C ILE A 100 11.44 1.35 0.77
N ALA A 101 11.59 2.05 -0.33
CA ALA A 101 11.09 1.61 -1.63
C ALA A 101 12.20 1.57 -2.68
N ASP A 102 12.33 0.43 -3.34
CA ASP A 102 13.06 0.29 -4.60
C ASP A 102 12.05 0.35 -5.75
N ILE A 103 12.12 1.40 -6.54
CA ILE A 103 11.16 1.68 -7.60
C ILE A 103 11.88 1.79 -8.93
N THR A 104 11.40 1.07 -9.95
CA THR A 104 11.78 1.31 -11.34
C THR A 104 10.60 1.94 -12.06
N ALA A 105 10.81 3.14 -12.60
CA ALA A 105 9.74 3.87 -13.28
C ALA A 105 10.29 4.61 -14.51
N THR A 106 9.44 4.66 -15.53
CA THR A 106 9.64 5.53 -16.72
C THR A 106 8.82 6.79 -16.51
N MET A 107 9.44 7.94 -16.68
CA MET A 107 8.79 9.24 -16.70
C MET A 107 9.29 10.03 -17.89
N ASN A 108 8.38 10.56 -18.72
CA ASN A 108 8.71 11.26 -19.94
C ASN A 108 9.75 10.49 -20.81
N ALA A 109 9.46 9.22 -21.08
CA ALA A 109 10.30 8.28 -21.87
C ALA A 109 11.67 7.94 -21.25
N THR A 110 12.00 8.41 -20.05
CA THR A 110 13.26 8.09 -19.36
C THR A 110 13.00 7.15 -18.21
N THR A 111 13.64 5.98 -18.24
CA THR A 111 13.54 4.96 -17.16
C THR A 111 14.66 5.14 -16.16
N ASN A 112 14.30 5.19 -14.88
CA ASN A 112 15.23 5.29 -13.77
C ASN A 112 14.85 4.31 -12.64
N SER A 113 15.84 3.93 -11.85
CA SER A 113 15.67 3.24 -10.58
C SER A 113 15.89 4.20 -9.43
N TYR A 114 15.04 4.09 -8.42
CA TYR A 114 15.03 4.96 -7.26
C TYR A 114 15.09 4.13 -5.98
N HIS A 115 15.92 4.54 -5.04
CA HIS A 115 15.95 4.03 -3.67
C HIS A 115 15.47 5.15 -2.74
N LEU A 116 14.29 4.99 -2.15
CA LEU A 116 13.56 6.08 -1.50
C LEU A 116 13.16 5.71 -0.07
N THR A 117 13.20 6.70 0.82
CA THR A 117 12.45 6.66 2.09
C THR A 117 11.09 7.32 1.86
N VAL A 118 10.02 6.61 2.22
CA VAL A 118 8.65 7.03 1.95
C VAL A 118 7.85 7.13 3.24
N LEU A 119 7.04 8.18 3.32
CA LEU A 119 5.94 8.33 4.27
C LEU A 119 4.63 8.36 3.50
N GLU A 120 3.69 7.53 3.91
CA GLU A 120 2.30 7.57 3.48
C GLU A 120 1.38 7.83 4.67
N VAL A 121 0.38 8.66 4.46
CA VAL A 121 -0.71 8.90 5.40
C VAL A 121 -1.98 8.28 4.82
N TRP A 122 -2.54 7.34 5.54
CA TRP A 122 -3.75 6.63 5.19
C TRP A 122 -4.89 7.05 6.12
N VAL A 123 -6.11 7.17 5.58
CA VAL A 123 -7.32 7.48 6.36
C VAL A 123 -8.35 6.38 6.18
N LYS A 124 -8.98 5.99 7.28
CA LYS A 124 -10.02 4.95 7.29
C LYS A 124 -11.36 5.58 6.96
N LYS A 125 -11.98 5.13 5.88
CA LYS A 125 -13.34 5.51 5.46
C LYS A 125 -14.24 4.29 5.48
N GLY A 126 -15.07 4.20 6.49
CA GLY A 126 -15.84 2.98 6.78
C GLY A 126 -14.90 1.82 7.10
N LYS A 127 -14.94 0.76 6.29
CA LYS A 127 -14.07 -0.42 6.48
C LYS A 127 -12.79 -0.39 5.64
N ARG A 128 -12.56 0.66 4.84
CA ARG A 128 -11.43 0.75 3.90
C ARG A 128 -10.43 1.81 4.32
N TRP A 129 -9.15 1.52 4.13
CA TRP A 129 -8.08 2.50 4.15
C TRP A 129 -7.93 3.10 2.76
N VAL A 130 -7.76 4.42 2.68
CA VAL A 130 -7.48 5.16 1.45
C VAL A 130 -6.28 6.06 1.67
N LEU A 131 -5.41 6.15 0.66
CA LEU A 131 -4.22 7.00 0.69
C LEU A 131 -4.64 8.48 0.60
N PHE A 132 -4.25 9.26 1.61
CA PHE A 132 -4.52 10.70 1.71
C PHE A 132 -3.31 11.53 1.30
N ALA A 133 -2.11 11.14 1.75
CA ALA A 133 -0.89 11.85 1.40
C ALA A 133 0.29 10.89 1.28
N ARG A 134 1.24 11.24 0.42
CA ARG A 134 2.53 10.59 0.28
C ARG A 134 3.63 11.62 0.14
N GLN A 135 4.79 11.34 0.72
CA GLN A 135 6.01 12.05 0.42
C GLN A 135 7.17 11.05 0.35
N ALA A 136 7.90 11.10 -0.75
CA ALA A 136 9.15 10.37 -0.90
C ALA A 136 10.34 11.32 -0.83
N VAL A 137 11.46 10.82 -0.32
CA VAL A 137 12.77 11.47 -0.40
C VAL A 137 13.80 10.44 -0.81
N LYS A 138 14.88 10.88 -1.46
CA LYS A 138 16.01 9.99 -1.76
C LYS A 138 16.63 9.54 -0.45
N THR A 139 16.82 8.24 -0.29
CA THR A 139 17.57 7.71 0.85
C THR A 139 19.04 8.08 0.66
N PRO A 140 19.68 8.72 1.65
CA PRO A 140 21.11 8.98 1.58
C PRO A 140 21.88 7.66 1.41
N SER A 141 22.92 7.67 0.55
CA SER A 141 23.86 6.55 0.55
C SER A 141 24.48 6.45 1.94
N ALA A 142 24.62 5.23 2.46
CA ALA A 142 25.37 5.02 3.69
C ALA A 142 26.78 5.63 3.54
N PRO A 143 27.29 6.31 4.59
CA PRO A 143 28.63 6.90 4.55
C PRO A 143 29.74 5.84 4.38
#